data_525df2a06730d21aa902b2d82232a34f
#
_entry.id   525df2a06730d21aa902b2d82232a34f
#
_cell.length_a   1.000
_cell.length_b   1.000
_cell.length_c   1.000
_cell.angle_alpha   90.00
_cell.angle_beta   90.00
_cell.angle_gamma   90.00
#
_symmetry.space_group_name_H-M   'P 1'
#
loop_
_entity.id
_entity.type
_entity.pdbx_description
1 polymer ?
#
loop_
_entity_poly.entity_id
_entity_poly.type
_entity_poly.pdbx_seq_one_letter_code
_entity_poly.pdbx_strand_id
1 'polypeptide(L)'
;MKIIVSIKQVPDTSGKVAVNPDGTLNRASMQTITNPDDMNALEAALKIKDATGCKVIVVTMGPAPAAGMLREALAMGADEAVLVSAREFGGSDTYATSQVLAAAISTIGIEDDDIVLCGRQAIDGDTAQVGPQIAEKLGLPQITYAADIAVEGKNVTVKRMLEDGYMTIKTQTPCLVTCIKELNQPRYMSVSGVFEAYSKPLATYNYETLKDHPLIDATTIGLKGSPTNIFKSFTPPQKGAGMMLEGADKATCEKLAGILAAKHII
;
A
#
# COMPACT_ATOMS: atom_id res chain seq x y z
N MET A 1 -5.31 -22.29 -3.36
CA MET A 1 -5.33 -20.93 -2.79
C MET A 1 -3.94 -20.33 -2.84
N LYS A 2 -3.81 -19.15 -3.38
CA LYS A 2 -2.65 -18.28 -3.22
C LYS A 2 -3.10 -16.90 -2.77
N ILE A 3 -2.20 -16.17 -2.14
CA ILE A 3 -2.44 -14.78 -1.75
C ILE A 3 -1.47 -13.90 -2.51
N ILE A 4 -2.00 -12.92 -3.23
CA ILE A 4 -1.19 -11.93 -3.95
C ILE A 4 -1.19 -10.65 -3.11
N VAL A 5 -0.01 -10.18 -2.72
CA VAL A 5 0.14 -8.98 -1.88
C VAL A 5 0.77 -7.87 -2.70
N SER A 6 0.03 -6.78 -2.92
CA SER A 6 0.58 -5.58 -3.55
C SER A 6 1.27 -4.71 -2.50
N ILE A 7 2.55 -4.41 -2.69
CA ILE A 7 3.35 -3.59 -1.78
C ILE A 7 4.03 -2.45 -2.54
N LYS A 8 4.29 -1.34 -1.87
CA LYS A 8 4.93 -0.16 -2.47
C LYS A 8 6.17 0.26 -1.69
N GLN A 9 7.22 0.62 -2.43
CA GLN A 9 8.36 1.33 -1.87
C GLN A 9 8.02 2.82 -1.75
N VAL A 10 8.18 3.38 -0.57
CA VAL A 10 7.88 4.78 -0.27
C VAL A 10 9.09 5.47 0.37
N PRO A 11 9.21 6.80 0.27
CA PRO A 11 10.22 7.54 1.02
C PRO A 11 10.05 7.33 2.53
N ASP A 12 11.17 7.17 3.24
CA ASP A 12 11.16 7.19 4.70
C ASP A 12 10.93 8.61 5.20
N THR A 13 9.75 8.85 5.78
CA THR A 13 9.36 10.16 6.32
C THR A 13 9.89 10.41 7.74
N SER A 14 10.51 9.41 8.38
CA SER A 14 11.15 9.57 9.71
C SER A 14 12.49 10.32 9.62
N GLY A 15 13.10 10.38 8.44
CA GLY A 15 14.35 11.07 8.14
C GLY A 15 14.14 12.52 7.67
N LYS A 16 15.27 13.22 7.41
CA LYS A 16 15.22 14.53 6.76
C LYS A 16 14.83 14.38 5.29
N VAL A 17 13.70 14.99 4.93
CA VAL A 17 13.29 15.09 3.53
C VAL A 17 14.28 15.98 2.79
N ALA A 18 15.07 15.41 1.87
CA ALA A 18 15.97 16.17 1.04
C ALA A 18 15.19 16.82 -0.13
N VAL A 19 15.35 18.14 -0.25
CA VAL A 19 14.72 18.95 -1.29
C VAL A 19 15.81 19.53 -2.18
N ASN A 20 15.61 19.44 -3.50
CA ASN A 20 16.49 20.08 -4.46
C ASN A 20 16.38 21.61 -4.39
N PRO A 21 17.37 22.37 -4.91
CA PRO A 21 17.30 23.84 -4.93
C PRO A 21 16.07 24.41 -5.64
N ASP A 22 15.45 23.66 -6.56
CA ASP A 22 14.24 24.02 -7.29
C ASP A 22 12.94 23.71 -6.52
N GLY A 23 13.05 23.20 -5.29
CA GLY A 23 11.90 22.82 -4.44
C GLY A 23 11.33 21.43 -4.74
N THR A 24 11.89 20.66 -5.66
CA THR A 24 11.49 19.27 -5.91
C THR A 24 12.11 18.31 -4.90
N LEU A 25 11.45 17.17 -4.64
CA LEU A 25 11.99 16.13 -3.77
C LEU A 25 13.24 15.48 -4.39
N ASN A 26 14.34 15.46 -3.67
CA ASN A 26 15.53 14.71 -4.06
C ASN A 26 15.36 13.23 -3.68
N ARG A 27 14.63 12.50 -4.50
CA ARG A 27 14.34 11.08 -4.27
C ARG A 27 15.59 10.18 -4.26
N ALA A 28 16.65 10.59 -4.94
CA ALA A 28 17.89 9.81 -5.02
C ALA A 28 18.67 9.78 -3.70
N SER A 29 18.49 10.78 -2.84
CA SER A 29 19.15 10.87 -1.53
C SER A 29 18.25 10.47 -0.36
N MET A 30 16.99 10.11 -0.61
CA MET A 30 16.06 9.68 0.43
C MET A 30 16.18 8.18 0.66
N GLN A 31 16.26 7.79 1.94
CA GLN A 31 16.04 6.39 2.29
C GLN A 31 14.61 6.00 1.94
N THR A 32 14.43 4.78 1.52
CA THR A 32 13.13 4.22 1.18
C THR A 32 12.81 3.02 2.05
N ILE A 33 11.55 2.86 2.38
CA ILE A 33 11.03 1.74 3.16
C ILE A 33 9.86 1.09 2.42
N THR A 34 9.50 -0.12 2.82
CA THR A 34 8.21 -0.70 2.45
C THR A 34 7.10 0.10 3.13
N ASN A 35 6.05 0.44 2.40
CA ASN A 35 4.90 1.16 2.96
C ASN A 35 4.33 0.42 4.19
N PRO A 36 4.16 1.10 5.34
CA PRO A 36 3.77 0.44 6.60
C PRO A 36 2.46 -0.36 6.52
N ASP A 37 1.40 0.19 5.92
CA ASP A 37 0.13 -0.53 5.78
C ASP A 37 0.27 -1.78 4.87
N ASP A 38 1.20 -1.76 3.88
CA ASP A 38 1.49 -2.92 3.04
C ASP A 38 2.26 -4.01 3.81
N MET A 39 3.09 -3.63 4.78
CA MET A 39 3.72 -4.59 5.69
C MET A 39 2.68 -5.34 6.53
N ASN A 40 1.61 -4.67 6.94
CA ASN A 40 0.50 -5.32 7.65
C ASN A 40 -0.28 -6.26 6.71
N ALA A 41 -0.45 -5.90 5.44
CA ALA A 41 -1.04 -6.78 4.43
C ALA A 41 -0.17 -8.03 4.18
N LEU A 42 1.15 -7.86 4.09
CA LEU A 42 2.09 -8.98 3.96
C LEU A 42 2.03 -9.90 5.18
N GLU A 43 2.05 -9.35 6.39
CA GLU A 43 1.95 -10.15 7.61
C GLU A 43 0.63 -10.92 7.70
N ALA A 44 -0.49 -10.30 7.27
CA ALA A 44 -1.77 -11.00 7.20
C ALA A 44 -1.71 -12.21 6.23
N ALA A 45 -1.10 -12.03 5.05
CA ALA A 45 -0.88 -13.11 4.11
C ALA A 45 -0.01 -14.24 4.70
N LEU A 46 1.07 -13.88 5.40
CA LEU A 46 1.97 -14.84 6.02
C LEU A 46 1.31 -15.60 7.18
N LYS A 47 0.46 -14.96 7.98
CA LYS A 47 -0.34 -15.65 9.02
C LYS A 47 -1.33 -16.64 8.42
N ILE A 48 -2.00 -16.27 7.33
CA ILE A 48 -2.89 -17.19 6.62
C ILE A 48 -2.08 -18.35 6.02
N LYS A 49 -0.90 -18.07 5.45
CA LYS A 49 0.02 -19.11 4.97
C LYS A 49 0.44 -20.07 6.08
N ASP A 50 0.81 -19.56 7.25
CA ASP A 50 1.21 -20.39 8.40
C ASP A 50 0.09 -21.37 8.82
N ALA A 51 -1.17 -20.94 8.68
CA ALA A 51 -2.33 -21.74 9.03
C ALA A 51 -2.78 -22.73 7.94
N THR A 52 -2.59 -22.38 6.66
CA THR A 52 -3.18 -23.09 5.53
C THR A 52 -2.17 -23.74 4.58
N GLY A 53 -0.91 -23.33 4.63
CA GLY A 53 0.11 -23.73 3.67
C GLY A 53 -0.04 -23.07 2.29
N CYS A 54 -0.86 -22.02 2.15
CA CYS A 54 -1.08 -21.35 0.88
C CYS A 54 0.20 -20.65 0.38
N LYS A 55 0.24 -20.40 -0.92
CA LYS A 55 1.34 -19.67 -1.56
C LYS A 55 1.15 -18.16 -1.40
N VAL A 56 2.21 -17.42 -1.09
CA VAL A 56 2.21 -15.94 -1.02
C VAL A 56 3.11 -15.37 -2.10
N ILE A 57 2.53 -14.55 -2.98
CA ILE A 57 3.22 -13.85 -4.07
C ILE A 57 3.16 -12.36 -3.78
N VAL A 58 4.30 -11.68 -3.76
CA VAL A 58 4.34 -10.22 -3.60
C VAL A 58 4.54 -9.53 -4.94
N VAL A 59 3.82 -8.45 -5.18
CA VAL A 59 3.91 -7.65 -6.41
C VAL A 59 4.12 -6.18 -6.08
N THR A 60 4.98 -5.51 -6.83
CA THR A 60 5.18 -4.05 -6.74
C THR A 60 5.31 -3.45 -8.12
N MET A 61 4.77 -2.25 -8.32
CA MET A 61 5.09 -1.41 -9.46
C MET A 61 6.07 -0.31 -9.02
N GLY A 62 7.24 -0.32 -9.61
CA GLY A 62 8.29 0.62 -9.23
C GLY A 62 9.55 0.54 -10.08
N PRO A 63 10.54 1.39 -9.80
CA PRO A 63 11.83 1.34 -10.47
C PRO A 63 12.63 0.10 -10.02
N ALA A 64 13.66 -0.26 -10.80
CA ALA A 64 14.49 -1.43 -10.54
C ALA A 64 15.01 -1.57 -9.08
N PRO A 65 15.38 -0.50 -8.35
CA PRO A 65 15.78 -0.62 -6.94
C PRO A 65 14.71 -1.19 -6.00
N ALA A 66 13.42 -1.14 -6.36
CA ALA A 66 12.35 -1.75 -5.58
C ALA A 66 12.48 -3.29 -5.46
N ALA A 67 13.34 -3.92 -6.27
CA ALA A 67 13.70 -5.32 -6.10
C ALA A 67 14.30 -5.63 -4.71
N GLY A 68 14.99 -4.67 -4.09
CA GLY A 68 15.50 -4.81 -2.71
C GLY A 68 14.38 -5.06 -1.71
N MET A 69 13.33 -4.23 -1.74
CA MET A 69 12.13 -4.38 -0.92
C MET A 69 11.44 -5.74 -1.15
N LEU A 70 11.37 -6.21 -2.40
CA LEU A 70 10.81 -7.53 -2.70
C LEU A 70 11.66 -8.66 -2.09
N ARG A 71 13.00 -8.52 -2.04
CA ARG A 71 13.87 -9.47 -1.34
C ARG A 71 13.62 -9.50 0.16
N GLU A 72 13.31 -8.36 0.78
CA GLU A 72 12.91 -8.30 2.19
C GLU A 72 11.59 -9.06 2.41
N ALA A 73 10.59 -8.86 1.56
CA ALA A 73 9.33 -9.61 1.63
C ALA A 73 9.51 -11.13 1.46
N LEU A 74 10.41 -11.55 0.56
CA LEU A 74 10.80 -12.96 0.39
C LEU A 74 11.51 -13.49 1.64
N ALA A 75 12.35 -12.68 2.31
CA ALA A 75 13.03 -13.03 3.55
C ALA A 75 12.05 -13.15 4.74
N MET A 76 10.95 -12.41 4.73
CA MET A 76 9.88 -12.51 5.73
C MET A 76 9.06 -13.79 5.58
N GLY A 77 9.06 -14.43 4.40
CA GLY A 77 8.37 -15.69 4.20
C GLY A 77 7.49 -15.79 2.94
N ALA A 78 7.44 -14.75 2.09
CA ALA A 78 6.80 -14.85 0.78
C ALA A 78 7.53 -15.90 -0.10
N ASP A 79 6.82 -16.49 -1.05
CA ASP A 79 7.32 -17.58 -1.90
C ASP A 79 7.89 -17.06 -3.21
N GLU A 80 7.22 -16.08 -3.81
CA GLU A 80 7.59 -15.48 -5.09
C GLU A 80 7.39 -13.97 -5.04
N ALA A 81 8.10 -13.27 -5.92
CA ALA A 81 7.98 -11.85 -6.07
C ALA A 81 7.91 -11.45 -7.55
N VAL A 82 7.16 -10.40 -7.84
CA VAL A 82 7.02 -9.81 -9.18
C VAL A 82 7.29 -8.30 -9.11
N LEU A 83 8.31 -7.87 -9.82
CA LEU A 83 8.60 -6.45 -10.04
C LEU A 83 7.96 -6.01 -11.36
N VAL A 84 7.02 -5.09 -11.30
CA VAL A 84 6.42 -4.46 -12.48
C VAL A 84 7.17 -3.17 -12.74
N SER A 85 8.02 -3.17 -13.77
CA SER A 85 8.94 -2.05 -14.01
C SER A 85 9.13 -1.81 -15.50
N ALA A 86 8.71 -0.63 -15.94
CA ALA A 86 8.96 -0.12 -17.29
C ALA A 86 8.95 1.41 -17.27
N ARG A 87 9.60 2.01 -18.24
CA ARG A 87 9.64 3.47 -18.41
C ARG A 87 8.26 4.04 -18.70
N GLU A 88 7.46 3.28 -19.43
CA GLU A 88 6.08 3.59 -19.82
C GLU A 88 5.13 3.69 -18.64
N PHE A 89 5.44 3.04 -17.51
CA PHE A 89 4.65 3.08 -16.29
C PHE A 89 5.02 4.26 -15.37
N GLY A 90 6.08 4.99 -15.71
CA GLY A 90 6.57 6.11 -14.89
C GLY A 90 5.59 7.29 -14.84
N GLY A 91 5.48 7.91 -13.66
CA GLY A 91 4.61 9.08 -13.44
C GLY A 91 3.11 8.77 -13.35
N SER A 92 2.74 7.50 -13.22
CA SER A 92 1.34 7.07 -13.05
C SER A 92 0.71 7.65 -11.79
N ASP A 93 -0.52 8.16 -11.92
CA ASP A 93 -1.42 8.41 -10.79
C ASP A 93 -2.07 7.10 -10.30
N THR A 94 -3.07 7.19 -9.42
CA THR A 94 -3.75 6.00 -8.88
C THR A 94 -4.49 5.21 -9.95
N TYR A 95 -5.10 5.90 -10.93
CA TYR A 95 -5.82 5.25 -12.03
C TYR A 95 -4.87 4.44 -12.92
N ALA A 96 -3.81 5.05 -13.42
CA ALA A 96 -2.84 4.39 -14.27
C ALA A 96 -2.06 3.31 -13.51
N THR A 97 -1.72 3.53 -12.23
CA THR A 97 -1.10 2.52 -11.36
C THR A 97 -1.99 1.29 -11.19
N SER A 98 -3.28 1.48 -10.93
CA SER A 98 -4.21 0.36 -10.77
C SER A 98 -4.44 -0.42 -12.06
N GLN A 99 -4.36 0.23 -13.24
CA GLN A 99 -4.40 -0.45 -14.54
C GLN A 99 -3.24 -1.44 -14.68
N VAL A 100 -2.03 -0.94 -14.44
CA VAL A 100 -0.81 -1.75 -14.58
C VAL A 100 -0.76 -2.88 -13.55
N LEU A 101 -1.10 -2.60 -12.28
CA LEU A 101 -1.12 -3.63 -11.24
C LEU A 101 -2.22 -4.67 -11.46
N ALA A 102 -3.41 -4.28 -11.90
CA ALA A 102 -4.48 -5.22 -12.24
C ALA A 102 -4.07 -6.14 -13.41
N ALA A 103 -3.43 -5.58 -14.44
CA ALA A 103 -2.88 -6.39 -15.54
C ALA A 103 -1.81 -7.38 -15.06
N ALA A 104 -0.89 -6.93 -14.20
CA ALA A 104 0.15 -7.79 -13.64
C ALA A 104 -0.44 -8.90 -12.76
N ILE A 105 -1.40 -8.58 -11.89
CA ILE A 105 -2.10 -9.56 -11.03
C ILE A 105 -2.89 -10.56 -11.89
N SER A 106 -3.57 -10.10 -12.92
CA SER A 106 -4.26 -10.97 -13.89
C SER A 106 -3.29 -11.88 -14.63
N THR A 107 -2.09 -11.40 -14.98
CA THR A 107 -1.03 -12.19 -15.63
C THR A 107 -0.42 -13.23 -14.68
N ILE A 108 -0.30 -12.93 -13.37
CA ILE A 108 0.05 -13.92 -12.33
C ILE A 108 -1.04 -15.02 -12.26
N GLY A 109 -2.26 -14.65 -12.59
CA GLY A 109 -3.45 -15.50 -12.55
C GLY A 109 -4.19 -15.37 -11.21
N ILE A 110 -5.51 -15.39 -11.26
CA ILE A 110 -6.39 -15.43 -10.09
C ILE A 110 -7.30 -16.64 -10.24
N GLU A 111 -7.28 -17.51 -9.25
CA GLU A 111 -8.15 -18.69 -9.15
C GLU A 111 -9.32 -18.39 -8.18
N ASP A 112 -10.33 -19.26 -8.21
CA ASP A 112 -11.58 -19.13 -7.43
C ASP A 112 -11.40 -19.05 -5.91
N ASP A 113 -10.25 -19.47 -5.38
CA ASP A 113 -9.96 -19.50 -3.94
C ASP A 113 -8.86 -18.52 -3.52
N ASP A 114 -8.46 -17.60 -4.42
CA ASP A 114 -7.37 -16.66 -4.17
C ASP A 114 -7.83 -15.38 -3.48
N ILE A 115 -6.88 -14.71 -2.81
CA ILE A 115 -7.09 -13.44 -2.14
C ILE A 115 -6.03 -12.44 -2.60
N VAL A 116 -6.45 -11.22 -2.88
CA VAL A 116 -5.55 -10.09 -3.11
C VAL A 116 -5.53 -9.20 -1.87
N LEU A 117 -4.35 -8.93 -1.32
CA LEU A 117 -4.16 -8.04 -0.18
C LEU A 117 -3.30 -6.84 -0.58
N CYS A 118 -3.57 -5.70 0.01
CA CYS A 118 -2.70 -4.52 -0.05
C CYS A 118 -2.90 -3.67 1.21
N GLY A 119 -2.02 -2.73 1.48
CA GLY A 119 -2.25 -1.71 2.49
C GLY A 119 -3.42 -0.81 2.11
N ARG A 120 -4.00 -0.14 3.08
CA ARG A 120 -5.05 0.85 2.87
C ARG A 120 -4.61 1.94 1.89
N GLN A 121 -3.41 2.46 2.10
CA GLN A 121 -2.84 3.57 1.30
C GLN A 121 -1.32 3.59 1.39
N ALA A 122 -0.68 4.29 0.47
CA ALA A 122 0.75 4.63 0.56
C ALA A 122 0.92 5.96 1.28
N ILE A 123 1.89 6.03 2.22
CA ILE A 123 2.12 7.22 3.08
C ILE A 123 2.67 8.43 2.32
N ASP A 124 3.09 8.26 1.07
CA ASP A 124 3.59 9.35 0.21
C ASP A 124 2.50 10.04 -0.60
N GLY A 125 1.32 9.42 -0.73
CA GLY A 125 0.21 9.96 -1.52
C GLY A 125 -1.13 10.04 -0.80
N ASP A 126 -1.34 9.25 0.25
CA ASP A 126 -2.53 9.24 1.13
C ASP A 126 -3.90 9.16 0.42
N THR A 127 -3.97 8.50 -0.74
CA THR A 127 -5.20 8.49 -1.56
C THR A 127 -6.16 7.36 -1.20
N ALA A 128 -5.68 6.23 -0.68
CA ALA A 128 -6.46 5.02 -0.38
C ALA A 128 -7.30 4.49 -1.58
N GLN A 129 -6.83 4.69 -2.81
CA GLN A 129 -7.60 4.41 -4.03
C GLN A 129 -7.10 3.19 -4.80
N VAL A 130 -5.80 2.88 -4.77
CA VAL A 130 -5.22 1.87 -5.66
C VAL A 130 -5.82 0.47 -5.43
N GLY A 131 -5.96 0.04 -4.17
CA GLY A 131 -6.58 -1.25 -3.85
C GLY A 131 -8.01 -1.38 -4.41
N PRO A 132 -8.94 -0.46 -4.04
CA PRO A 132 -10.28 -0.45 -4.60
C PRO A 132 -10.34 -0.41 -6.13
N GLN A 133 -9.48 0.37 -6.77
CA GLN A 133 -9.42 0.44 -8.23
C GLN A 133 -8.91 -0.85 -8.88
N ILE A 134 -7.97 -1.56 -8.25
CA ILE A 134 -7.53 -2.89 -8.70
C ILE A 134 -8.71 -3.87 -8.63
N ALA A 135 -9.45 -3.89 -7.52
CA ALA A 135 -10.61 -4.74 -7.35
C ALA A 135 -11.67 -4.52 -8.44
N GLU A 136 -12.01 -3.26 -8.72
CA GLU A 136 -12.95 -2.88 -9.77
C GLU A 136 -12.50 -3.38 -11.15
N LYS A 137 -11.21 -3.19 -11.49
CA LYS A 137 -10.66 -3.62 -12.79
C LYS A 137 -10.60 -5.13 -12.97
N LEU A 138 -10.51 -5.87 -11.87
CA LEU A 138 -10.48 -7.34 -11.86
C LEU A 138 -11.87 -7.93 -11.61
N GLY A 139 -12.90 -7.11 -11.38
CA GLY A 139 -14.25 -7.59 -11.07
C GLY A 139 -14.34 -8.34 -9.73
N LEU A 140 -13.48 -7.99 -8.75
CA LEU A 140 -13.42 -8.65 -7.45
C LEU A 140 -14.27 -7.93 -6.41
N PRO A 141 -15.00 -8.67 -5.55
CA PRO A 141 -15.51 -8.12 -4.30
C PRO A 141 -14.37 -7.50 -3.49
N GLN A 142 -14.63 -6.37 -2.81
CA GLN A 142 -13.61 -5.72 -2.01
C GLN A 142 -14.09 -5.35 -0.62
N ILE A 143 -13.19 -5.43 0.36
CA ILE A 143 -13.41 -4.94 1.72
C ILE A 143 -12.21 -4.09 2.12
N THR A 144 -12.48 -2.84 2.52
CA THR A 144 -11.43 -1.88 2.89
C THR A 144 -11.28 -1.75 4.40
N TYR A 145 -10.10 -1.24 4.84
CA TYR A 145 -9.80 -0.91 6.24
C TYR A 145 -9.91 -2.13 7.18
N ALA A 146 -9.36 -3.26 6.79
CA ALA A 146 -9.40 -4.49 7.58
C ALA A 146 -8.54 -4.37 8.84
N ALA A 147 -9.20 -4.50 10.01
CA ALA A 147 -8.58 -4.61 11.33
C ALA A 147 -8.55 -6.06 11.85
N ASP A 148 -9.24 -6.98 11.19
CA ASP A 148 -9.16 -8.42 11.41
C ASP A 148 -9.63 -9.16 10.17
N ILE A 149 -9.01 -10.33 9.88
CA ILE A 149 -9.33 -11.18 8.72
C ILE A 149 -9.34 -12.63 9.17
N ALA A 150 -10.45 -13.32 8.96
CA ALA A 150 -10.57 -14.77 9.12
C ALA A 150 -10.93 -15.42 7.77
N VAL A 151 -10.23 -16.49 7.42
CA VAL A 151 -10.44 -17.25 6.17
C VAL A 151 -10.80 -18.70 6.53
N GLU A 152 -11.96 -19.15 6.06
CA GLU A 152 -12.46 -20.50 6.25
C GLU A 152 -12.93 -21.06 4.90
N GLY A 153 -12.07 -21.82 4.25
CA GLY A 153 -12.30 -22.26 2.87
C GLY A 153 -12.43 -21.06 1.93
N LYS A 154 -13.56 -20.95 1.24
CA LYS A 154 -13.86 -19.80 0.37
C LYS A 154 -14.48 -18.61 1.11
N ASN A 155 -14.80 -18.72 2.39
CA ASN A 155 -15.43 -17.65 3.15
C ASN A 155 -14.36 -16.75 3.78
N VAL A 156 -14.47 -15.46 3.54
CA VAL A 156 -13.61 -14.42 4.12
C VAL A 156 -14.46 -13.51 4.98
N THR A 157 -14.14 -13.45 6.27
CA THR A 157 -14.80 -12.57 7.22
C THR A 157 -13.82 -11.48 7.66
N VAL A 158 -14.19 -10.24 7.49
CA VAL A 158 -13.33 -9.07 7.77
C VAL A 158 -14.03 -8.16 8.77
N LYS A 159 -13.28 -7.74 9.78
CA LYS A 159 -13.65 -6.66 10.67
C LYS A 159 -13.15 -5.34 10.08
N ARG A 160 -14.04 -4.60 9.43
CA ARG A 160 -13.74 -3.31 8.83
C ARG A 160 -13.81 -2.20 9.88
N MET A 161 -12.74 -1.41 10.00
CA MET A 161 -12.70 -0.25 10.89
C MET A 161 -13.52 0.92 10.33
N LEU A 162 -14.24 1.61 11.20
CA LEU A 162 -14.95 2.87 10.95
C LEU A 162 -14.45 3.93 11.95
N GLU A 163 -14.90 5.17 11.81
CA GLU A 163 -14.51 6.26 12.72
C GLU A 163 -14.98 6.04 14.16
N ASP A 164 -16.20 5.50 14.33
CA ASP A 164 -16.88 5.31 15.61
C ASP A 164 -17.10 3.84 15.97
N GLY A 165 -16.46 2.90 15.25
CA GLY A 165 -16.64 1.48 15.53
C GLY A 165 -16.12 0.58 14.42
N TYR A 166 -16.82 -0.52 14.18
CA TYR A 166 -16.46 -1.47 13.13
C TYR A 166 -17.69 -2.19 12.56
N MET A 167 -17.52 -2.71 11.35
CA MET A 167 -18.49 -3.61 10.71
C MET A 167 -17.84 -4.97 10.47
N THR A 168 -18.57 -6.05 10.72
CA THR A 168 -18.17 -7.39 10.28
C THR A 168 -18.79 -7.66 8.93
N ILE A 169 -17.95 -7.81 7.90
CA ILE A 169 -18.36 -8.05 6.52
C ILE A 169 -17.90 -9.45 6.12
N LYS A 170 -18.79 -10.21 5.48
CA LYS A 170 -18.49 -11.52 4.92
C LYS A 170 -18.53 -11.47 3.40
N THR A 171 -17.56 -12.10 2.77
CA THR A 171 -17.49 -12.29 1.33
C THR A 171 -16.94 -13.67 1.01
N GLN A 172 -16.87 -13.99 -0.28
CA GLN A 172 -16.23 -15.20 -0.78
C GLN A 172 -15.02 -14.84 -1.64
N THR A 173 -14.07 -15.76 -1.73
CA THR A 173 -12.97 -15.69 -2.69
C THR A 173 -13.50 -15.90 -4.14
N PRO A 174 -12.84 -15.35 -5.18
CA PRO A 174 -11.71 -14.43 -5.07
C PRO A 174 -12.17 -13.04 -4.61
N CYS A 175 -11.36 -12.39 -3.77
CA CYS A 175 -11.68 -11.04 -3.26
C CYS A 175 -10.41 -10.21 -3.03
N LEU A 176 -10.58 -8.89 -2.88
CA LEU A 176 -9.52 -7.97 -2.48
C LEU A 176 -9.81 -7.37 -1.10
N VAL A 177 -8.79 -7.31 -0.23
CA VAL A 177 -8.91 -6.67 1.08
C VAL A 177 -7.78 -5.66 1.27
N THR A 178 -8.13 -4.44 1.74
CA THR A 178 -7.11 -3.46 2.12
C THR A 178 -6.91 -3.45 3.64
N CYS A 179 -5.67 -3.48 4.07
CA CYS A 179 -5.25 -3.69 5.46
C CYS A 179 -4.80 -2.38 6.11
N ILE A 180 -5.06 -2.26 7.41
CA ILE A 180 -4.60 -1.14 8.24
C ILE A 180 -3.62 -1.64 9.31
N LYS A 181 -2.90 -0.72 9.94
CA LYS A 181 -1.87 -1.05 10.95
C LYS A 181 -2.44 -1.79 12.18
N GLU A 182 -3.71 -1.58 12.50
CA GLU A 182 -4.40 -2.22 13.64
C GLU A 182 -4.61 -3.73 13.43
N LEU A 183 -4.45 -4.24 12.20
CA LEU A 183 -4.67 -5.65 11.86
C LEU A 183 -3.68 -6.59 12.54
N ASN A 184 -2.41 -6.21 12.59
CA ASN A 184 -1.34 -7.05 13.13
C ASN A 184 -0.04 -6.26 13.34
N GLN A 185 0.94 -6.95 13.92
CA GLN A 185 2.32 -6.48 13.99
C GLN A 185 3.16 -7.32 13.02
N PRO A 186 3.80 -6.72 12.00
CA PRO A 186 4.65 -7.43 11.05
C PRO A 186 5.81 -8.15 11.73
N ARG A 187 6.09 -9.38 11.29
CA ARG A 187 7.24 -10.16 11.75
C ARG A 187 8.54 -9.60 11.20
N TYR A 188 9.63 -9.88 11.90
CA TYR A 188 10.98 -9.63 11.38
C TYR A 188 11.41 -10.73 10.40
N MET A 189 12.34 -10.39 9.53
CA MET A 189 13.06 -11.37 8.70
C MET A 189 13.85 -12.33 9.59
N SER A 190 13.80 -13.63 9.29
CA SER A 190 14.67 -14.60 9.95
C SER A 190 16.05 -14.62 9.28
N VAL A 191 17.07 -15.06 10.01
CA VAL A 191 18.43 -15.20 9.44
C VAL A 191 18.44 -16.16 8.25
N SER A 192 17.78 -17.31 8.35
CA SER A 192 17.63 -18.25 7.23
C SER A 192 16.86 -17.60 6.06
N GLY A 193 15.77 -16.89 6.35
CA GLY A 193 14.95 -16.20 5.34
C GLY A 193 15.76 -15.18 4.53
N VAL A 194 16.69 -14.45 5.15
CA VAL A 194 17.57 -13.51 4.43
C VAL A 194 18.46 -14.25 3.41
N PHE A 195 19.03 -15.39 3.78
CA PHE A 195 19.83 -16.19 2.84
C PHE A 195 18.95 -16.83 1.75
N GLU A 196 17.80 -17.40 2.11
CA GLU A 196 16.91 -18.08 1.18
C GLU A 196 16.24 -17.12 0.19
N ALA A 197 16.03 -15.85 0.57
CA ALA A 197 15.40 -14.85 -0.28
C ALA A 197 16.06 -14.71 -1.65
N TYR A 198 17.37 -14.91 -1.76
CA TYR A 198 18.10 -14.80 -3.02
C TYR A 198 17.92 -16.00 -3.95
N SER A 199 17.53 -17.16 -3.41
CA SER A 199 17.20 -18.36 -4.21
C SER A 199 15.74 -18.41 -4.65
N LYS A 200 14.85 -17.61 -4.01
CA LYS A 200 13.42 -17.57 -4.36
C LYS A 200 13.18 -16.81 -5.67
N PRO A 201 12.14 -17.19 -6.44
CA PRO A 201 11.80 -16.54 -7.70
C PRO A 201 11.47 -15.06 -7.52
N LEU A 202 12.10 -14.22 -8.34
CA LEU A 202 11.76 -12.82 -8.53
C LEU A 202 11.68 -12.55 -10.02
N ALA A 203 10.46 -12.43 -10.55
CA ALA A 203 10.21 -12.12 -11.94
C ALA A 203 10.13 -10.60 -12.15
N THR A 204 10.44 -10.15 -13.36
CA THR A 204 10.21 -8.77 -13.78
C THR A 204 9.23 -8.74 -14.94
N TYR A 205 8.12 -8.02 -14.75
CA TYR A 205 7.16 -7.71 -15.81
C TYR A 205 7.42 -6.29 -16.31
N ASN A 206 7.77 -6.18 -17.56
CA ASN A 206 7.99 -4.92 -18.25
C ASN A 206 6.82 -4.61 -19.19
N TYR A 207 6.92 -3.51 -19.96
CA TYR A 207 5.89 -3.15 -20.93
C TYR A 207 5.66 -4.26 -21.97
N GLU A 208 6.71 -4.87 -22.49
CA GLU A 208 6.60 -5.96 -23.47
C GLU A 208 5.87 -7.20 -22.92
N THR A 209 6.02 -7.47 -21.61
CA THR A 209 5.32 -8.57 -20.94
C THR A 209 3.82 -8.31 -20.82
N LEU A 210 3.41 -7.06 -20.67
CA LEU A 210 2.03 -6.68 -20.35
C LEU A 210 1.28 -6.00 -21.50
N LYS A 211 1.94 -5.55 -22.57
CA LYS A 211 1.37 -4.72 -23.62
C LYS A 211 0.14 -5.30 -24.32
N ASP A 212 0.06 -6.61 -24.41
CA ASP A 212 -1.07 -7.32 -25.07
C ASP A 212 -2.23 -7.61 -24.09
N HIS A 213 -2.10 -7.22 -22.80
CA HIS A 213 -3.15 -7.39 -21.84
C HIS A 213 -4.27 -6.33 -22.06
N PRO A 214 -5.56 -6.70 -22.00
CA PRO A 214 -6.69 -5.78 -22.30
C PRO A 214 -6.72 -4.49 -21.45
N LEU A 215 -6.16 -4.52 -20.24
CA LEU A 215 -6.05 -3.36 -19.36
C LEU A 215 -4.87 -2.43 -19.70
N ILE A 216 -3.98 -2.81 -20.60
CA ILE A 216 -2.79 -2.01 -20.94
C ILE A 216 -3.03 -1.30 -22.27
N ASP A 217 -3.22 0.00 -22.19
CA ASP A 217 -3.31 0.90 -23.32
C ASP A 217 -2.37 2.09 -23.09
N ALA A 218 -1.59 2.46 -24.09
CA ALA A 218 -0.64 3.57 -24.02
C ALA A 218 -1.29 4.91 -23.62
N THR A 219 -2.60 5.06 -23.79
CA THR A 219 -3.38 6.25 -23.42
C THR A 219 -3.89 6.21 -21.98
N THR A 220 -3.82 5.06 -21.30
CA THR A 220 -4.33 4.86 -19.92
C THR A 220 -3.27 4.48 -18.91
N ILE A 221 -2.00 4.42 -19.29
CA ILE A 221 -0.86 4.10 -18.43
C ILE A 221 0.16 5.24 -18.37
N GLY A 222 1.00 5.23 -17.34
CA GLY A 222 2.06 6.23 -17.16
C GLY A 222 1.54 7.65 -16.96
N LEU A 223 2.43 8.62 -17.09
CA LEU A 223 2.09 10.04 -16.93
C LEU A 223 1.03 10.52 -17.93
N LYS A 224 1.08 10.04 -19.16
CA LYS A 224 0.14 10.44 -20.22
C LYS A 224 -1.27 9.89 -19.99
N GLY A 225 -1.36 8.69 -19.42
CA GLY A 225 -2.62 8.03 -19.09
C GLY A 225 -3.21 8.41 -17.72
N SER A 226 -2.53 9.28 -16.99
CA SER A 226 -2.94 9.73 -15.66
C SER A 226 -3.94 10.88 -15.74
N PRO A 227 -5.21 10.71 -15.31
CA PRO A 227 -6.17 11.79 -15.20
C PRO A 227 -5.75 12.92 -14.27
N THR A 228 -4.91 12.60 -13.27
CA THR A 228 -4.44 13.55 -12.26
C THR A 228 -3.00 13.96 -12.54
N ASN A 229 -2.77 15.28 -12.59
CA ASN A 229 -1.43 15.84 -12.78
C ASN A 229 -1.07 16.78 -11.64
N ILE A 230 0.18 16.69 -11.16
CA ILE A 230 0.71 17.60 -10.14
C ILE A 230 0.92 18.97 -10.78
N PHE A 231 0.14 19.96 -10.33
CA PHE A 231 0.30 21.35 -10.79
C PHE A 231 1.49 22.03 -10.13
N LYS A 232 1.66 21.86 -8.81
CA LYS A 232 2.74 22.50 -8.04
C LYS A 232 3.04 21.72 -6.77
N SER A 233 4.31 21.50 -6.48
CA SER A 233 4.79 21.01 -5.18
C SER A 233 5.44 22.17 -4.41
N PHE A 234 5.21 22.21 -3.10
CA PHE A 234 5.86 23.20 -2.22
C PHE A 234 6.03 22.63 -0.82
N THR A 235 7.04 23.11 -0.11
CA THR A 235 7.21 22.81 1.31
C THR A 235 6.28 23.73 2.12
N PRO A 236 5.41 23.20 2.97
CA PRO A 236 4.58 24.04 3.84
C PRO A 236 5.45 24.96 4.68
N PRO A 237 5.03 26.21 4.94
CA PRO A 237 5.77 27.09 5.83
C PRO A 237 5.82 26.48 7.25
N GLN A 238 6.92 26.70 7.95
CA GLN A 238 7.03 26.27 9.33
C GLN A 238 5.90 26.88 10.16
N LYS A 239 5.29 26.06 11.01
CA LYS A 239 4.31 26.55 11.97
C LYS A 239 4.98 27.57 12.88
N GLY A 240 4.33 28.72 13.09
CA GLY A 240 4.80 29.74 14.04
C GLY A 240 4.86 29.22 15.48
N ALA A 241 5.45 29.97 16.35
CA ALA A 241 5.39 29.71 17.78
C ALA A 241 3.91 29.70 18.21
N GLY A 242 3.39 28.59 18.64
CA GLY A 242 2.00 28.45 19.07
C GLY A 242 1.64 29.39 20.22
N MET A 243 0.43 29.28 20.75
CA MET A 243 0.02 29.98 21.98
C MET A 243 0.25 29.04 23.17
N MET A 244 1.09 29.45 24.12
CA MET A 244 1.23 28.75 25.38
C MET A 244 0.13 29.23 26.34
N LEU A 245 -0.63 28.33 26.90
CA LEU A 245 -1.57 28.59 27.98
C LEU A 245 -0.92 28.09 29.28
N GLU A 246 -0.69 28.98 30.21
CA GLU A 246 -0.07 28.65 31.50
C GLU A 246 -1.11 28.23 32.52
N GLY A 247 -0.79 27.13 33.27
CA GLY A 247 -1.66 26.60 34.30
C GLY A 247 -2.63 25.54 33.77
N ALA A 248 -3.26 24.83 34.72
CA ALA A 248 -4.27 23.78 34.46
C ALA A 248 -5.56 24.04 35.26
N ASP A 249 -5.80 25.32 35.60
CA ASP A 249 -7.01 25.71 36.29
C ASP A 249 -8.22 25.83 35.37
N LYS A 250 -9.40 25.99 35.99
CA LYS A 250 -10.68 26.09 35.27
C LYS A 250 -10.69 27.24 34.26
N ALA A 251 -10.11 28.39 34.61
CA ALA A 251 -10.09 29.55 33.71
C ALA A 251 -9.25 29.30 32.46
N THR A 252 -8.12 28.62 32.59
CA THR A 252 -7.28 28.19 31.47
C THR A 252 -7.98 27.20 30.57
N CYS A 253 -8.71 26.24 31.14
CA CYS A 253 -9.52 25.26 30.39
C CYS A 253 -10.67 25.97 29.63
N GLU A 254 -11.38 26.88 30.27
CA GLU A 254 -12.43 27.68 29.63
C GLU A 254 -11.87 28.53 28.45
N LYS A 255 -10.70 29.13 28.64
CA LYS A 255 -10.02 29.86 27.56
C LYS A 255 -9.65 28.97 26.39
N LEU A 256 -9.12 27.76 26.65
CA LEU A 256 -8.83 26.79 25.60
C LEU A 256 -10.09 26.38 24.85
N ALA A 257 -11.16 26.04 25.58
CA ALA A 257 -12.44 25.67 24.98
C ALA A 257 -12.99 26.82 24.11
N GLY A 258 -12.93 28.06 24.59
CA GLY A 258 -13.34 29.23 23.81
C GLY A 258 -12.54 29.44 22.52
N ILE A 259 -11.22 29.18 22.55
CA ILE A 259 -10.36 29.25 21.37
C ILE A 259 -10.74 28.15 20.36
N LEU A 260 -11.00 26.93 20.82
CA LEU A 260 -11.39 25.81 19.96
C LEU A 260 -12.77 26.03 19.33
N ALA A 261 -13.73 26.51 20.14
CA ALA A 261 -15.08 26.87 19.64
C ALA A 261 -15.03 28.00 18.60
N ALA A 262 -14.24 29.04 18.85
CA ALA A 262 -14.07 30.15 17.89
C ALA A 262 -13.45 29.71 16.55
N LYS A 263 -12.73 28.59 16.54
CA LYS A 263 -12.14 27.98 15.35
C LYS A 263 -13.02 26.86 14.75
N HIS A 264 -14.22 26.65 15.28
CA HIS A 264 -15.13 25.58 14.87
C HIS A 264 -14.51 24.18 14.91
N ILE A 265 -13.66 23.92 15.90
CA ILE A 265 -13.04 22.61 16.12
C ILE A 265 -13.90 21.76 17.05
N ILE A 266 -14.61 22.42 17.97
CA ILE A 266 -15.62 21.86 18.87
C ILE A 266 -16.87 22.71 18.83
#